data_af8d8c19560ae6519234f62d57fab568
#
_entry.id   af8d8c19560ae6519234f62d57fab568
#
_cell.length_a   1.000
_cell.length_b   1.000
_cell.length_c   1.000
_cell.angle_alpha   90.00
_cell.angle_beta   90.00
_cell.angle_gamma   90.00
#
_symmetry.space_group_name_H-M   'P 1'
#
loop_
_entity.id
_entity.type
_entity.pdbx_description
1 polymer ?
#
loop_
_entity_poly.entity_id
_entity_poly.type
_entity_poly.pdbx_seq_one_letter_code
_entity_poly.pdbx_strand_id
1 'polypeptide(L)'
;MATPKTGMSKFGDLKRRLLFLLGALIVYRIGTFIPVPGIDPVVLEQLFESQQGGILGMFNMFSGGALSRFSVFALGIMPYISASIIVQLMTTVSPQLSALKKEGEAGRRKITQYTRYGTLCLAIFQSLGIAIALESQAGLVLDPGMMFRLITMVTLTAGTMFLMWVGEQITERGLGNGISIIIFAGIAAGLPSAIGGTLELTRTGAFSIPLVLMLFVGILLVTALVVFVERGQRKILVNYAKRQVGKMVVGGQSSHLPLKLNMAGVIPPIFASSIILFPASMAGWFGSGESMTWLRDVAATLSPGQPVYVLLYALAIIFFCFFYTALVFNSKETADNLKKSGAFVPGIRPGDQTARYIDKILTRLTLVGAIYITLVCLLPEFLILKWNVPFYFGGTSLLIIVVVAMDFMAQVQAYVMSHQYEGLLKKANFKNGLAGR
;
A
#
# COMPACT_ATOMS: atom_id res chain seq x y z
N MET A 1 1.55 -22.25 -43.06
CA MET A 1 1.59 -23.40 -42.12
C MET A 1 2.28 -22.93 -40.84
N ALA A 2 1.51 -22.60 -39.81
CA ALA A 2 2.04 -22.22 -38.52
C ALA A 2 2.02 -23.44 -37.61
N THR A 3 3.19 -23.88 -37.18
CA THR A 3 3.37 -24.99 -36.25
C THR A 3 2.65 -24.70 -34.92
N PRO A 4 1.89 -25.65 -34.38
CA PRO A 4 1.25 -25.49 -33.10
C PRO A 4 2.31 -25.49 -31.98
N LYS A 5 2.55 -24.38 -31.33
CA LYS A 5 3.40 -24.28 -30.13
C LYS A 5 2.78 -25.12 -29.02
N THR A 6 3.31 -26.29 -28.87
CA THR A 6 2.96 -27.33 -27.92
C THR A 6 3.16 -26.87 -26.48
N GLY A 7 2.25 -27.27 -25.64
CA GLY A 7 2.16 -27.47 -24.16
C GLY A 7 3.10 -26.81 -23.15
N MET A 8 4.29 -26.40 -23.51
CA MET A 8 5.29 -25.78 -22.64
C MET A 8 5.16 -24.26 -22.51
N SER A 9 4.26 -23.61 -23.28
CA SER A 9 4.02 -22.17 -23.24
C SER A 9 3.03 -21.72 -22.13
N LYS A 10 2.37 -22.65 -21.43
CA LYS A 10 1.27 -22.33 -20.51
C LYS A 10 1.72 -21.65 -19.20
N PHE A 11 2.91 -21.97 -18.71
CA PHE A 11 3.53 -21.30 -17.56
C PHE A 11 4.56 -20.22 -17.98
N GLY A 12 4.82 -20.07 -19.26
CA GLY A 12 5.81 -19.13 -19.78
C GLY A 12 5.46 -17.68 -19.49
N ASP A 13 4.17 -17.32 -19.57
CA ASP A 13 3.72 -15.95 -19.30
C ASP A 13 3.78 -15.61 -17.82
N LEU A 14 3.33 -16.50 -16.94
CA LEU A 14 3.47 -16.34 -15.49
C LEU A 14 4.95 -16.23 -15.06
N LYS A 15 5.80 -17.11 -15.60
CA LYS A 15 7.25 -17.05 -15.35
C LYS A 15 7.86 -15.73 -15.81
N ARG A 16 7.45 -15.22 -16.99
CA ARG A 16 7.91 -13.93 -17.52
C ARG A 16 7.50 -12.77 -16.61
N ARG A 17 6.26 -12.75 -16.13
CA ARG A 17 5.75 -11.75 -15.21
C ARG A 17 6.45 -11.76 -13.85
N LEU A 18 6.71 -12.98 -13.31
CA LEU A 18 7.47 -13.17 -12.08
C LEU A 18 8.93 -12.75 -12.23
N LEU A 19 9.58 -13.11 -13.33
CA LEU A 19 10.96 -12.70 -13.61
C LEU A 19 11.07 -11.19 -13.79
N PHE A 20 10.08 -10.56 -14.44
CA PHE A 20 10.03 -9.09 -14.55
C PHE A 20 9.90 -8.42 -13.18
N LEU A 21 9.01 -8.95 -12.32
CA LEU A 21 8.86 -8.48 -10.95
C LEU A 21 10.16 -8.60 -10.16
N LEU A 22 10.80 -9.76 -10.19
CA LEU A 22 12.10 -9.98 -9.52
C LEU A 22 13.18 -9.01 -10.04
N GLY A 23 13.26 -8.83 -11.36
CA GLY A 23 14.19 -7.86 -11.97
C GLY A 23 13.92 -6.42 -11.49
N ALA A 24 12.67 -6.01 -11.44
CA ALA A 24 12.29 -4.67 -10.94
C ALA A 24 12.65 -4.49 -9.47
N LEU A 25 12.45 -5.51 -8.61
CA LEU A 25 12.83 -5.47 -7.19
C LEU A 25 14.35 -5.43 -7.00
N ILE A 26 15.13 -6.13 -7.84
CA ILE A 26 16.59 -6.05 -7.83
C ILE A 26 17.05 -4.64 -8.19
N VAL A 27 16.50 -4.04 -9.24
CA VAL A 27 16.81 -2.65 -9.63
C VAL A 27 16.45 -1.68 -8.51
N TYR A 28 15.28 -1.83 -7.89
CA TYR A 28 14.91 -1.06 -6.70
C TYR A 28 15.96 -1.20 -5.59
N ARG A 29 16.36 -2.43 -5.28
CA ARG A 29 17.33 -2.68 -4.19
C ARG A 29 18.71 -2.09 -4.50
N ILE A 30 19.21 -2.21 -5.72
CA ILE A 30 20.47 -1.59 -6.14
C ILE A 30 20.41 -0.07 -5.95
N GLY A 31 19.34 0.58 -6.38
CA GLY A 31 19.18 2.02 -6.24
C GLY A 31 19.14 2.54 -4.79
N THR A 32 18.71 1.71 -3.82
CA THR A 32 18.77 2.07 -2.39
C THR A 32 20.19 2.11 -1.82
N PHE A 33 21.19 1.66 -2.56
CA PHE A 33 22.60 1.68 -2.16
C PHE A 33 23.44 2.73 -2.91
N ILE A 34 22.87 3.42 -3.90
CA ILE A 34 23.57 4.47 -4.65
C ILE A 34 23.45 5.77 -3.88
N PRO A 35 24.52 6.27 -3.20
CA PRO A 35 24.44 7.49 -2.40
C PRO A 35 24.37 8.73 -3.27
N VAL A 36 23.73 9.78 -2.77
CA VAL A 36 23.78 11.12 -3.35
C VAL A 36 25.15 11.74 -3.00
N PRO A 37 25.88 12.34 -3.97
CA PRO A 37 27.18 12.92 -3.71
C PRO A 37 27.10 14.16 -2.80
N GLY A 38 28.17 14.41 -2.03
CA GLY A 38 28.33 15.61 -1.21
C GLY A 38 27.94 15.44 0.27
N ILE A 39 27.74 14.22 0.75
CA ILE A 39 27.39 13.92 2.16
C ILE A 39 28.44 12.99 2.76
N ASP A 40 28.79 13.26 4.03
CA ASP A 40 29.64 12.36 4.81
C ASP A 40 28.79 11.18 5.36
N PRO A 41 29.08 9.95 4.96
CA PRO A 41 28.29 8.78 5.39
C PRO A 41 28.43 8.48 6.88
N VAL A 42 29.56 8.81 7.52
CA VAL A 42 29.79 8.51 8.94
C VAL A 42 28.96 9.41 9.84
N VAL A 43 28.94 10.71 9.54
CA VAL A 43 28.12 11.68 10.29
C VAL A 43 26.63 11.41 10.08
N LEU A 44 26.26 11.02 8.87
CA LEU A 44 24.88 10.66 8.55
C LEU A 44 24.40 9.44 9.36
N GLU A 45 25.21 8.39 9.47
CA GLU A 45 24.89 7.19 10.25
C GLU A 45 24.69 7.53 11.73
N GLN A 46 25.59 8.32 12.34
CA GLN A 46 25.45 8.78 13.71
C GLN A 46 24.17 9.58 13.96
N LEU A 47 23.78 10.44 13.00
CA LEU A 47 22.56 11.23 13.08
C LEU A 47 21.32 10.31 13.04
N PHE A 48 21.32 9.31 12.18
CA PHE A 48 20.22 8.35 12.10
C PHE A 48 20.15 7.44 13.34
N GLU A 49 21.28 7.03 13.90
CA GLU A 49 21.31 6.25 15.15
C GLU A 49 20.73 7.03 16.33
N SER A 50 21.01 8.32 16.42
CA SER A 50 20.47 9.18 17.49
C SER A 50 18.97 9.46 17.35
N GLN A 51 18.41 9.38 16.14
CA GLN A 51 17.01 9.72 15.84
C GLN A 51 16.16 8.50 15.40
N GLN A 52 16.61 7.31 15.69
CA GLN A 52 15.98 6.07 15.25
C GLN A 52 14.48 5.93 15.60
N GLY A 53 14.02 6.45 16.74
CA GLY A 53 12.63 6.39 17.20
C GLY A 53 11.69 7.47 16.65
N GLY A 54 12.20 8.39 15.80
CA GLY A 54 11.44 9.56 15.35
C GLY A 54 10.80 9.40 13.96
N ILE A 55 10.34 10.55 13.43
CA ILE A 55 9.74 10.68 12.10
C ILE A 55 10.70 10.19 11.01
N LEU A 56 12.01 10.46 11.14
CA LEU A 56 13.04 10.01 10.19
C LEU A 56 13.14 8.48 10.14
N GLY A 57 13.00 7.79 11.27
CA GLY A 57 12.96 6.33 11.32
C GLY A 57 11.78 5.74 10.54
N MET A 58 10.59 6.35 10.63
CA MET A 58 9.43 5.93 9.84
C MET A 58 9.64 6.13 8.33
N PHE A 59 10.18 7.28 7.92
CA PHE A 59 10.54 7.50 6.51
C PHE A 59 11.56 6.49 6.01
N ASN A 60 12.58 6.22 6.81
CA ASN A 60 13.62 5.25 6.47
C ASN A 60 13.06 3.84 6.28
N MET A 61 12.09 3.45 7.10
CA MET A 61 11.39 2.17 6.98
C MET A 61 10.64 2.05 5.64
N PHE A 62 9.86 3.07 5.25
CA PHE A 62 9.12 3.07 3.98
C PHE A 62 10.04 3.15 2.76
N SER A 63 11.21 3.77 2.88
CA SER A 63 12.23 3.84 1.83
C SER A 63 13.13 2.60 1.75
N GLY A 64 12.98 1.64 2.68
CA GLY A 64 13.79 0.43 2.71
C GLY A 64 15.26 0.64 3.10
N GLY A 65 15.52 1.61 3.98
CA GLY A 65 16.86 1.99 4.41
C GLY A 65 17.59 2.94 3.44
N ALA A 66 16.87 3.46 2.44
CA ALA A 66 17.45 4.38 1.45
C ALA A 66 17.75 5.76 2.04
N LEU A 67 16.96 6.20 3.02
CA LEU A 67 17.13 7.50 3.66
C LEU A 67 18.35 7.50 4.59
N SER A 68 18.59 6.44 5.37
CA SER A 68 19.76 6.34 6.25
C SER A 68 21.11 6.33 5.52
N ARG A 69 21.10 5.96 4.23
CA ARG A 69 22.27 6.03 3.33
C ARG A 69 22.23 7.23 2.42
N PHE A 70 21.21 8.05 2.52
CA PHE A 70 20.93 9.17 1.62
C PHE A 70 21.10 8.78 0.15
N SER A 71 20.43 7.71 -0.25
CA SER A 71 20.52 7.21 -1.61
C SER A 71 19.59 7.97 -2.57
N VAL A 72 19.74 7.72 -3.86
CA VAL A 72 18.90 8.27 -4.93
C VAL A 72 17.39 8.02 -4.65
N PHE A 73 17.06 6.95 -3.92
CA PHE A 73 15.68 6.61 -3.53
C PHE A 73 15.34 7.01 -2.08
N ALA A 74 16.03 7.98 -1.51
CA ALA A 74 15.81 8.40 -0.12
C ALA A 74 14.37 8.88 0.15
N LEU A 75 13.72 9.58 -0.80
CA LEU A 75 12.30 9.95 -0.71
C LEU A 75 11.35 8.76 -0.91
N GLY A 76 11.82 7.67 -1.49
CA GLY A 76 11.01 6.50 -1.81
C GLY A 76 9.80 6.84 -2.68
N ILE A 77 8.66 6.19 -2.41
CA ILE A 77 7.37 6.38 -3.09
C ILE A 77 6.47 7.39 -2.34
N MET A 78 6.90 7.93 -1.21
CA MET A 78 6.05 8.80 -0.37
C MET A 78 5.46 10.00 -1.10
N PRO A 79 6.20 10.76 -1.96
CA PRO A 79 5.62 11.86 -2.72
C PRO A 79 4.49 11.43 -3.65
N TYR A 80 4.60 10.23 -4.25
CA TYR A 80 3.56 9.68 -5.10
C TYR A 80 2.31 9.29 -4.29
N ILE A 81 2.47 8.68 -3.12
CA ILE A 81 1.34 8.33 -2.25
C ILE A 81 0.59 9.60 -1.86
N SER A 82 1.30 10.63 -1.39
CA SER A 82 0.70 11.91 -1.02
C SER A 82 -0.02 12.59 -2.19
N ALA A 83 0.59 12.62 -3.37
CA ALA A 83 -0.05 13.14 -4.59
C ALA A 83 -1.30 12.35 -4.98
N SER A 84 -1.24 11.02 -4.90
CA SER A 84 -2.37 10.14 -5.20
C SER A 84 -3.55 10.38 -4.26
N ILE A 85 -3.28 10.57 -2.96
CA ILE A 85 -4.30 10.88 -1.96
C ILE A 85 -4.97 12.23 -2.29
N ILE A 86 -4.16 13.26 -2.53
CA ILE A 86 -4.65 14.60 -2.84
C ILE A 86 -5.54 14.55 -4.09
N VAL A 87 -5.09 13.90 -5.16
CA VAL A 87 -5.85 13.80 -6.39
C VAL A 87 -7.13 12.98 -6.18
N GLN A 88 -7.10 11.89 -5.42
CA GLN A 88 -8.30 11.10 -5.10
C GLN A 88 -9.31 11.90 -4.27
N LEU A 89 -8.87 12.66 -3.27
CA LEU A 89 -9.74 13.58 -2.53
C LEU A 89 -10.34 14.63 -3.46
N MET A 90 -9.54 15.22 -4.33
CA MET A 90 -9.99 16.22 -5.31
C MET A 90 -11.01 15.65 -6.31
N THR A 91 -10.92 14.36 -6.70
CA THR A 91 -11.95 13.74 -7.56
C THR A 91 -13.31 13.64 -6.87
N THR A 92 -13.36 13.69 -5.55
CA THR A 92 -14.60 13.64 -4.77
C THR A 92 -15.19 15.04 -4.58
N VAL A 93 -14.33 16.05 -4.40
CA VAL A 93 -14.74 17.44 -4.12
C VAL A 93 -15.02 18.23 -5.40
N SER A 94 -14.19 18.03 -6.45
CA SER A 94 -14.29 18.76 -7.71
C SER A 94 -15.27 18.08 -8.69
N PRO A 95 -16.35 18.78 -9.13
CA PRO A 95 -17.27 18.23 -10.13
C PRO A 95 -16.59 17.88 -11.47
N GLN A 96 -15.58 18.65 -11.88
CA GLN A 96 -14.83 18.44 -13.12
C GLN A 96 -14.04 17.13 -13.08
N LEU A 97 -13.32 16.86 -11.98
CA LEU A 97 -12.55 15.61 -11.81
C LEU A 97 -13.48 14.40 -11.59
N SER A 98 -14.63 14.62 -10.93
CA SER A 98 -15.66 13.59 -10.82
C SER A 98 -16.26 13.21 -12.18
N ALA A 99 -16.47 14.17 -13.08
CA ALA A 99 -16.91 13.92 -14.46
C ALA A 99 -15.85 13.10 -15.22
N LEU A 100 -14.58 13.50 -15.13
CA LEU A 100 -13.47 12.74 -15.73
C LEU A 100 -13.42 11.28 -15.26
N LYS A 101 -13.66 11.02 -13.96
CA LYS A 101 -13.72 9.65 -13.43
C LYS A 101 -14.82 8.82 -14.11
N LYS A 102 -15.92 9.43 -14.53
CA LYS A 102 -17.04 8.75 -15.21
C LYS A 102 -16.79 8.51 -16.70
N GLU A 103 -15.80 9.17 -17.31
CA GLU A 103 -15.41 8.97 -18.72
C GLU A 103 -14.70 7.62 -18.96
N GLY A 104 -14.51 6.80 -17.93
CA GLY A 104 -13.86 5.48 -18.03
C GLY A 104 -12.34 5.55 -18.23
N GLU A 105 -11.79 4.76 -19.16
CA GLU A 105 -10.34 4.64 -19.40
C GLU A 105 -9.65 5.95 -19.76
N ALA A 106 -10.27 6.79 -20.59
CA ALA A 106 -9.70 8.07 -21.00
C ALA A 106 -9.57 9.05 -19.82
N GLY A 107 -10.60 9.13 -18.99
CA GLY A 107 -10.58 9.96 -17.79
C GLY A 107 -9.59 9.44 -16.74
N ARG A 108 -9.50 8.12 -16.58
CA ARG A 108 -8.53 7.50 -15.68
C ARG A 108 -7.08 7.83 -16.07
N ARG A 109 -6.75 7.83 -17.35
CA ARG A 109 -5.42 8.24 -17.84
C ARG A 109 -5.09 9.69 -17.49
N LYS A 110 -6.05 10.62 -17.63
CA LYS A 110 -5.86 12.02 -17.25
C LYS A 110 -5.66 12.17 -15.72
N ILE A 111 -6.43 11.47 -14.90
CA ILE A 111 -6.27 11.47 -13.45
C ILE A 111 -4.88 10.96 -13.05
N THR A 112 -4.40 9.88 -13.67
CA THR A 112 -3.03 9.37 -13.46
C THR A 112 -1.98 10.41 -13.88
N GLN A 113 -2.19 11.14 -14.95
CA GLN A 113 -1.30 12.21 -15.39
C GLN A 113 -1.23 13.35 -14.37
N TYR A 114 -2.36 13.78 -13.80
CA TYR A 114 -2.39 14.76 -12.71
C TYR A 114 -1.66 14.27 -11.48
N THR A 115 -1.80 12.99 -11.13
CA THR A 115 -1.04 12.37 -10.03
C THR A 115 0.45 12.42 -10.29
N ARG A 116 0.92 12.16 -11.52
CA ARG A 116 2.36 12.27 -11.87
C ARG A 116 2.88 13.69 -11.73
N TYR A 117 2.14 14.70 -12.19
CA TYR A 117 2.52 16.10 -12.01
C TYR A 117 2.54 16.52 -10.53
N GLY A 118 1.55 16.09 -9.76
CA GLY A 118 1.52 16.29 -8.31
C GLY A 118 2.71 15.65 -7.62
N THR A 119 3.08 14.44 -8.02
CA THR A 119 4.27 13.73 -7.51
C THR A 119 5.54 14.50 -7.79
N LEU A 120 5.71 15.00 -9.02
CA LEU A 120 6.87 15.81 -9.40
C LEU A 120 6.99 17.07 -8.54
N CYS A 121 5.89 17.80 -8.37
CA CYS A 121 5.86 19.02 -7.57
C CYS A 121 6.20 18.74 -6.10
N LEU A 122 5.59 17.71 -5.50
CA LEU A 122 5.86 17.32 -4.12
C LEU A 122 7.29 16.81 -3.94
N ALA A 123 7.82 16.04 -4.90
CA ALA A 123 9.20 15.53 -4.83
C ALA A 123 10.23 16.67 -4.87
N ILE A 124 10.04 17.67 -5.73
CA ILE A 124 10.89 18.85 -5.78
C ILE A 124 10.86 19.60 -4.44
N PHE A 125 9.67 19.81 -3.90
CA PHE A 125 9.51 20.53 -2.64
C PHE A 125 10.13 19.77 -1.47
N GLN A 126 9.90 18.46 -1.35
CA GLN A 126 10.45 17.64 -0.29
C GLN A 126 11.96 17.46 -0.40
N SER A 127 12.51 17.29 -1.61
CA SER A 127 13.95 17.18 -1.82
C SER A 127 14.69 18.45 -1.45
N LEU A 128 14.11 19.62 -1.75
CA LEU A 128 14.66 20.91 -1.35
C LEU A 128 14.61 21.08 0.17
N GLY A 129 13.53 20.71 0.82
CA GLY A 129 13.39 20.71 2.27
C GLY A 129 14.44 19.85 2.97
N ILE A 130 14.65 18.63 2.48
CA ILE A 130 15.69 17.73 3.01
C ILE A 130 17.08 18.33 2.79
N ALA A 131 17.37 18.88 1.62
CA ALA A 131 18.68 19.49 1.34
C ALA A 131 19.00 20.63 2.32
N ILE A 132 18.04 21.51 2.60
CA ILE A 132 18.17 22.61 3.57
C ILE A 132 18.37 22.06 4.99
N ALA A 133 17.60 21.05 5.37
CA ALA A 133 17.70 20.44 6.70
C ALA A 133 19.09 19.78 6.93
N LEU A 134 19.64 19.12 5.91
CA LEU A 134 20.97 18.50 6.00
C LEU A 134 22.09 19.54 6.04
N GLU A 135 21.96 20.65 5.30
CA GLU A 135 22.92 21.76 5.39
C GLU A 135 22.92 22.43 6.76
N SER A 136 21.82 22.44 7.50
CA SER A 136 21.76 22.99 8.84
C SER A 136 22.53 22.17 9.88
N GLN A 137 22.92 20.93 9.56
CA GLN A 137 23.71 20.05 10.41
C GLN A 137 25.22 20.28 10.13
N ALA A 138 25.95 20.72 11.13
CA ALA A 138 27.37 20.99 11.00
C ALA A 138 28.16 19.71 10.65
N GLY A 139 28.96 19.77 9.59
CA GLY A 139 29.88 18.69 9.19
C GLY A 139 29.22 17.55 8.40
N LEU A 140 27.93 17.59 8.12
CA LEU A 140 27.25 16.54 7.36
C LEU A 140 27.46 16.72 5.85
N VAL A 141 27.38 17.96 5.37
CA VAL A 141 27.56 18.31 3.95
C VAL A 141 28.99 18.77 3.74
N LEU A 142 29.69 18.14 2.78
CA LEU A 142 31.11 18.45 2.47
C LEU A 142 31.26 19.87 1.92
N ASP A 143 30.40 20.23 0.95
CA ASP A 143 30.38 21.55 0.30
C ASP A 143 28.97 22.15 0.37
N PRO A 144 28.62 22.86 1.47
CA PRO A 144 27.29 23.48 1.59
C PRO A 144 27.15 24.63 0.58
N GLY A 145 25.98 24.67 -0.11
CA GLY A 145 25.72 25.74 -1.06
C GLY A 145 24.64 25.37 -2.11
N MET A 146 24.41 26.34 -3.00
CA MET A 146 23.36 26.21 -4.02
C MET A 146 23.56 24.98 -4.93
N MET A 147 24.83 24.62 -5.19
CA MET A 147 25.15 23.46 -6.02
C MET A 147 24.71 22.14 -5.38
N PHE A 148 24.95 21.95 -4.08
CA PHE A 148 24.50 20.80 -3.32
C PHE A 148 22.96 20.70 -3.33
N ARG A 149 22.26 21.81 -3.10
CA ARG A 149 20.78 21.84 -3.13
C ARG A 149 20.23 21.43 -4.50
N LEU A 150 20.82 21.93 -5.59
CA LEU A 150 20.40 21.59 -6.95
C LEU A 150 20.67 20.11 -7.27
N ILE A 151 21.85 19.60 -6.96
CA ILE A 151 22.21 18.20 -7.18
C ILE A 151 21.26 17.29 -6.39
N THR A 152 21.06 17.56 -5.11
CA THR A 152 20.14 16.78 -4.25
C THR A 152 18.72 16.82 -4.78
N MET A 153 18.21 18.01 -5.14
CA MET A 153 16.86 18.18 -5.66
C MET A 153 16.65 17.37 -6.96
N VAL A 154 17.57 17.47 -7.90
CA VAL A 154 17.46 16.75 -9.18
C VAL A 154 17.58 15.24 -8.97
N THR A 155 18.53 14.80 -8.17
CA THR A 155 18.80 13.38 -7.93
C THR A 155 17.62 12.69 -7.21
N LEU A 156 17.12 13.27 -6.13
CA LEU A 156 16.00 12.70 -5.36
C LEU A 156 14.70 12.75 -6.15
N THR A 157 14.45 13.82 -6.89
CA THR A 157 13.26 13.92 -7.76
C THR A 157 13.31 12.90 -8.88
N ALA A 158 14.45 12.75 -9.54
CA ALA A 158 14.63 11.74 -10.60
C ALA A 158 14.45 10.33 -10.03
N GLY A 159 14.99 10.05 -8.84
CA GLY A 159 14.81 8.77 -8.14
C GLY A 159 13.35 8.46 -7.83
N THR A 160 12.60 9.42 -7.32
CA THR A 160 11.16 9.27 -7.04
C THR A 160 10.35 9.02 -8.31
N MET A 161 10.61 9.78 -9.38
CA MET A 161 9.92 9.61 -10.66
C MET A 161 10.25 8.25 -11.30
N PHE A 162 11.50 7.80 -11.16
CA PHE A 162 11.90 6.46 -11.61
C PHE A 162 11.19 5.35 -10.82
N LEU A 163 11.11 5.46 -9.49
CA LEU A 163 10.37 4.49 -8.66
C LEU A 163 8.87 4.44 -8.99
N MET A 164 8.26 5.60 -9.21
CA MET A 164 6.88 5.69 -9.68
C MET A 164 6.70 4.94 -11.01
N TRP A 165 7.58 5.19 -11.98
CA TRP A 165 7.54 4.51 -13.28
C TRP A 165 7.76 2.99 -13.13
N VAL A 166 8.70 2.54 -12.30
CA VAL A 166 8.91 1.12 -11.99
C VAL A 166 7.64 0.50 -11.39
N GLY A 167 6.99 1.19 -10.44
CA GLY A 167 5.73 0.74 -9.84
C GLY A 167 4.60 0.58 -10.86
N GLU A 168 4.48 1.51 -11.80
CA GLU A 168 3.53 1.42 -12.90
C GLU A 168 3.87 0.24 -13.83
N GLN A 169 5.15 0.04 -14.19
CA GLN A 169 5.58 -1.09 -15.02
C GLN A 169 5.32 -2.44 -14.34
N ILE A 170 5.52 -2.55 -13.01
CA ILE A 170 5.17 -3.76 -12.27
C ILE A 170 3.67 -4.03 -12.34
N THR A 171 2.85 -2.99 -12.23
CA THR A 171 1.38 -3.12 -12.31
C THR A 171 0.93 -3.55 -13.70
N GLU A 172 1.53 -3.04 -14.77
CA GLU A 172 1.16 -3.35 -16.16
C GLU A 172 1.70 -4.70 -16.64
N ARG A 173 2.96 -5.00 -16.35
CA ARG A 173 3.70 -6.16 -16.91
C ARG A 173 3.98 -7.26 -15.91
N GLY A 174 3.89 -6.97 -14.61
CA GLY A 174 4.10 -7.92 -13.54
C GLY A 174 2.81 -8.55 -13.02
N LEU A 175 2.78 -8.79 -11.72
CA LEU A 175 1.63 -9.28 -10.96
C LEU A 175 1.43 -8.36 -9.75
N GLY A 176 0.20 -8.00 -9.47
CA GLY A 176 -0.15 -7.20 -8.31
C GLY A 176 -0.10 -5.68 -8.54
N ASN A 177 -0.33 -4.95 -7.45
CA ASN A 177 -0.14 -3.51 -7.43
C ASN A 177 1.34 -3.19 -7.21
N GLY A 178 2.02 -2.67 -8.24
CA GLY A 178 3.46 -2.44 -8.21
C GLY A 178 3.92 -1.50 -7.09
N ILE A 179 3.11 -0.50 -6.76
CA ILE A 179 3.42 0.44 -5.68
C ILE A 179 3.41 -0.26 -4.32
N SER A 180 2.36 -1.05 -4.05
CA SER A 180 2.27 -1.84 -2.82
C SER A 180 3.41 -2.85 -2.70
N ILE A 181 3.84 -3.43 -3.80
CA ILE A 181 4.96 -4.38 -3.83
C ILE A 181 6.30 -3.68 -3.54
N ILE A 182 6.53 -2.46 -4.05
CA ILE A 182 7.74 -1.71 -3.74
C ILE A 182 7.77 -1.31 -2.26
N ILE A 183 6.64 -0.87 -1.70
CA ILE A 183 6.52 -0.58 -0.26
C ILE A 183 6.81 -1.84 0.57
N PHE A 184 6.19 -2.97 0.18
CA PHE A 184 6.44 -4.27 0.80
C PHE A 184 7.92 -4.64 0.76
N ALA A 185 8.58 -4.50 -0.39
CA ALA A 185 10.00 -4.80 -0.54
C ALA A 185 10.88 -3.90 0.32
N GLY A 186 10.53 -2.61 0.45
CA GLY A 186 11.20 -1.68 1.34
C GLY A 186 11.12 -2.12 2.80
N ILE A 187 9.92 -2.41 3.28
CA ILE A 187 9.68 -2.84 4.65
C ILE A 187 10.34 -4.22 4.92
N ALA A 188 10.16 -5.17 4.01
CA ALA A 188 10.72 -6.51 4.14
C ALA A 188 12.26 -6.51 4.18
N ALA A 189 12.90 -5.56 3.51
CA ALA A 189 14.35 -5.40 3.54
C ALA A 189 14.89 -4.98 4.91
N GLY A 190 14.08 -4.36 5.77
CA GLY A 190 14.42 -4.02 7.15
C GLY A 190 14.26 -5.17 8.15
N LEU A 191 13.54 -6.26 7.78
CA LEU A 191 13.29 -7.39 8.67
C LEU A 191 14.56 -8.04 9.25
N PRO A 192 15.58 -8.38 8.42
CA PRO A 192 16.77 -9.03 8.95
C PRO A 192 17.53 -8.17 9.96
N SER A 193 17.63 -6.86 9.73
CA SER A 193 18.31 -5.94 10.65
C SER A 193 17.54 -5.75 11.97
N ALA A 194 16.22 -5.72 11.92
CA ALA A 194 15.38 -5.65 13.11
C ALA A 194 15.48 -6.91 13.97
N ILE A 195 15.48 -8.09 13.36
CA ILE A 195 15.68 -9.36 14.05
C ILE A 195 17.10 -9.40 14.66
N GLY A 196 18.13 -9.03 13.90
CA GLY A 196 19.51 -8.97 14.36
C GLY A 196 19.68 -8.02 15.56
N GLY A 197 19.12 -6.81 15.50
CA GLY A 197 19.14 -5.84 16.59
C GLY A 197 18.44 -6.35 17.86
N THR A 198 17.31 -7.05 17.72
CA THR A 198 16.62 -7.64 18.87
C THR A 198 17.44 -8.75 19.54
N LEU A 199 18.11 -9.59 18.75
CA LEU A 199 18.99 -10.64 19.26
C LEU A 199 20.23 -10.04 19.95
N GLU A 200 20.80 -8.94 19.43
CA GLU A 200 21.92 -8.25 20.06
C GLU A 200 21.52 -7.62 21.40
N LEU A 201 20.34 -7.01 21.51
CA LEU A 201 19.80 -6.50 22.77
C LEU A 201 19.56 -7.62 23.81
N THR A 202 19.26 -8.83 23.34
CA THR A 202 19.15 -9.99 24.21
C THR A 202 20.54 -10.44 24.69
N ARG A 203 21.54 -10.38 23.79
CA ARG A 203 22.93 -10.74 24.11
C ARG A 203 23.58 -9.78 25.09
N THR A 204 23.29 -8.48 24.97
CA THR A 204 23.76 -7.43 25.89
C THR A 204 23.02 -7.41 27.23
N GLY A 205 21.99 -8.23 27.41
CA GLY A 205 21.21 -8.28 28.64
C GLY A 205 20.18 -7.17 28.82
N ALA A 206 20.02 -6.30 27.81
CA ALA A 206 19.00 -5.24 27.82
C ALA A 206 17.57 -5.82 27.77
N PHE A 207 17.40 -6.96 27.11
CA PHE A 207 16.14 -7.71 27.07
C PHE A 207 16.29 -9.09 27.71
N SER A 208 15.31 -9.47 28.53
CA SER A 208 15.23 -10.83 29.05
C SER A 208 14.76 -11.80 27.96
N ILE A 209 15.30 -13.00 27.93
CA ILE A 209 14.93 -14.06 26.99
C ILE A 209 13.40 -14.30 26.98
N PRO A 210 12.69 -14.37 28.13
CA PRO A 210 11.25 -14.54 28.16
C PRO A 210 10.49 -13.40 27.43
N LEU A 211 10.98 -12.14 27.54
CA LEU A 211 10.38 -11.00 26.86
C LEU A 211 10.46 -11.15 25.35
N VAL A 212 11.63 -11.52 24.82
CA VAL A 212 11.85 -11.71 23.39
C VAL A 212 10.98 -12.85 22.84
N LEU A 213 10.86 -13.94 23.59
CA LEU A 213 9.99 -15.05 23.22
C LEU A 213 8.51 -14.65 23.23
N MET A 214 8.07 -13.86 24.20
CA MET A 214 6.71 -13.31 24.26
C MET A 214 6.44 -12.37 23.09
N LEU A 215 7.39 -11.51 22.69
CA LEU A 215 7.28 -10.63 21.52
C LEU A 215 7.15 -11.45 20.24
N PHE A 216 7.96 -12.49 20.05
CA PHE A 216 7.91 -13.34 18.88
C PHE A 216 6.57 -14.08 18.76
N VAL A 217 6.08 -14.66 19.86
CA VAL A 217 4.74 -15.28 19.92
C VAL A 217 3.65 -14.24 19.65
N GLY A 218 3.78 -13.02 20.18
CA GLY A 218 2.86 -11.92 19.93
C GLY A 218 2.78 -11.55 18.45
N ILE A 219 3.91 -11.44 17.76
CA ILE A 219 3.97 -11.16 16.33
C ILE A 219 3.28 -12.27 15.52
N LEU A 220 3.53 -13.54 15.87
CA LEU A 220 2.86 -14.67 15.21
C LEU A 220 1.35 -14.66 15.44
N LEU A 221 0.89 -14.36 16.64
CA LEU A 221 -0.54 -14.24 16.97
C LEU A 221 -1.21 -13.10 16.19
N VAL A 222 -0.58 -11.92 16.16
CA VAL A 222 -1.09 -10.78 15.39
C VAL A 222 -1.13 -11.10 13.89
N THR A 223 -0.09 -11.74 13.37
CA THR A 223 -0.04 -12.17 11.97
C THR A 223 -1.17 -13.16 11.66
N ALA A 224 -1.41 -14.15 12.52
CA ALA A 224 -2.49 -15.11 12.36
C ALA A 224 -3.87 -14.42 12.39
N LEU A 225 -4.07 -13.47 13.30
CA LEU A 225 -5.29 -12.68 13.40
C LEU A 225 -5.52 -11.84 12.13
N VAL A 226 -4.47 -11.18 11.63
CA VAL A 226 -4.53 -10.39 10.38
C VAL A 226 -4.93 -11.29 9.21
N VAL A 227 -4.28 -12.45 9.04
CA VAL A 227 -4.62 -13.41 7.97
C VAL A 227 -6.05 -13.90 8.10
N PHE A 228 -6.52 -14.19 9.33
CA PHE A 228 -7.88 -14.66 9.57
C PHE A 228 -8.93 -13.61 9.18
N VAL A 229 -8.75 -12.35 9.60
CA VAL A 229 -9.69 -11.26 9.29
C VAL A 229 -9.67 -10.89 7.82
N GLU A 230 -8.50 -10.80 7.19
CA GLU A 230 -8.38 -10.44 5.77
C GLU A 230 -8.94 -11.50 4.83
N ARG A 231 -8.94 -12.78 5.23
CA ARG A 231 -9.62 -13.85 4.49
C ARG A 231 -11.12 -13.87 4.71
N GLY A 232 -11.61 -13.19 5.73
CA GLY A 232 -13.02 -13.12 6.10
C GLY A 232 -13.86 -12.45 5.01
N GLN A 233 -14.94 -13.12 4.60
CA GLN A 233 -15.88 -12.60 3.60
C GLN A 233 -17.31 -12.77 4.05
N ARG A 234 -18.14 -11.74 3.90
CA ARG A 234 -19.59 -11.81 4.01
C ARG A 234 -20.18 -12.18 2.66
N LYS A 235 -20.75 -13.36 2.55
CA LYS A 235 -21.41 -13.84 1.32
C LYS A 235 -22.89 -13.44 1.36
N ILE A 236 -23.34 -12.60 0.43
CA ILE A 236 -24.74 -12.25 0.24
C ILE A 236 -25.32 -13.20 -0.82
N LEU A 237 -26.39 -13.91 -0.46
CA LEU A 237 -27.06 -14.82 -1.39
C LEU A 237 -27.75 -14.02 -2.51
N VAL A 238 -27.51 -14.40 -3.75
CA VAL A 238 -28.08 -13.79 -4.95
C VAL A 238 -28.67 -14.90 -5.80
N ASN A 239 -29.96 -14.81 -6.12
CA ASN A 239 -30.65 -15.76 -6.98
C ASN A 239 -30.86 -15.18 -8.38
N TYR A 240 -30.62 -16.01 -9.39
CA TYR A 240 -30.93 -15.66 -10.78
C TYR A 240 -32.35 -16.16 -11.13
N ALA A 241 -33.12 -15.32 -11.81
CA ALA A 241 -34.45 -15.70 -12.29
C ALA A 241 -34.36 -16.87 -13.28
N LYS A 242 -35.23 -17.84 -13.12
CA LYS A 242 -35.35 -18.94 -14.08
C LYS A 242 -35.78 -18.38 -15.44
N ARG A 243 -35.04 -18.65 -16.49
CA ARG A 243 -35.42 -18.33 -17.87
C ARG A 243 -35.88 -19.58 -18.59
N GLN A 244 -37.07 -19.53 -19.19
CA GLN A 244 -37.55 -20.56 -20.06
C GLN A 244 -37.12 -20.24 -21.50
N VAL A 245 -36.28 -21.12 -22.06
CA VAL A 245 -35.84 -21.03 -23.46
C VAL A 245 -36.41 -22.24 -24.18
N GLY A 246 -37.58 -22.04 -24.86
CA GLY A 246 -38.33 -23.12 -25.46
C GLY A 246 -38.93 -24.08 -24.42
N LYS A 247 -38.69 -25.39 -24.58
CA LYS A 247 -39.10 -26.44 -23.63
C LYS A 247 -38.13 -26.65 -22.46
N MET A 248 -36.96 -26.01 -22.46
CA MET A 248 -35.94 -26.12 -21.41
C MET A 248 -36.04 -24.97 -20.43
N VAL A 249 -36.10 -25.27 -19.14
CA VAL A 249 -35.96 -24.29 -18.06
C VAL A 249 -34.49 -24.18 -17.73
N VAL A 250 -33.86 -23.09 -18.18
CA VAL A 250 -32.47 -22.79 -17.90
C VAL A 250 -32.40 -21.69 -16.82
N GLY A 251 -31.62 -21.92 -15.78
CA GLY A 251 -31.42 -20.97 -14.70
C GLY A 251 -32.02 -21.40 -13.38
N GLY A 252 -31.90 -20.55 -12.38
CA GLY A 252 -32.26 -20.87 -10.99
C GLY A 252 -31.06 -21.25 -10.15
N GLN A 253 -29.84 -20.97 -10.66
CA GLN A 253 -28.62 -21.11 -9.84
C GLN A 253 -28.57 -19.99 -8.81
N SER A 254 -28.34 -20.36 -7.55
CA SER A 254 -27.99 -19.43 -6.50
C SER A 254 -26.50 -19.16 -6.55
N SER A 255 -26.13 -17.89 -6.54
CA SER A 255 -24.75 -17.43 -6.44
C SER A 255 -24.58 -16.58 -5.19
N HIS A 256 -23.36 -16.23 -4.85
CA HIS A 256 -23.06 -15.39 -3.71
C HIS A 256 -22.25 -14.18 -4.15
N LEU A 257 -22.62 -13.00 -3.66
CA LEU A 257 -21.82 -11.79 -3.77
C LEU A 257 -20.87 -11.74 -2.56
N PRO A 258 -19.56 -11.98 -2.75
CA PRO A 258 -18.61 -11.93 -1.66
C PRO A 258 -18.23 -10.46 -1.35
N LEU A 259 -18.41 -10.03 -0.10
CA LEU A 259 -17.90 -8.75 0.41
C LEU A 259 -16.80 -9.05 1.43
N LYS A 260 -15.60 -8.54 1.21
CA LYS A 260 -14.49 -8.67 2.18
C LYS A 260 -14.87 -7.97 3.49
N LEU A 261 -14.41 -8.48 4.63
CA LEU A 261 -14.53 -7.81 5.94
C LEU A 261 -13.78 -6.47 5.93
N ASN A 262 -12.58 -6.48 5.36
CA ASN A 262 -11.81 -5.28 5.10
C ASN A 262 -11.84 -4.97 3.60
N MET A 263 -12.77 -4.10 3.18
CA MET A 263 -12.86 -3.65 1.77
C MET A 263 -11.79 -2.64 1.41
N ALA A 264 -11.30 -1.90 2.39
CA ALA A 264 -10.32 -0.84 2.20
C ALA A 264 -8.87 -1.36 2.11
N GLY A 265 -8.60 -2.58 2.58
CA GLY A 265 -7.25 -3.18 2.57
C GLY A 265 -6.26 -2.41 3.42
N VAL A 266 -5.02 -2.30 2.95
CA VAL A 266 -3.91 -1.60 3.63
C VAL A 266 -3.80 -0.12 3.29
N ILE A 267 -4.63 0.38 2.36
CA ILE A 267 -4.52 1.75 1.84
C ILE A 267 -4.82 2.81 2.94
N PRO A 268 -5.85 2.66 3.79
CA PRO A 268 -6.14 3.65 4.82
C PRO A 268 -5.00 3.92 5.81
N PRO A 269 -4.32 2.92 6.38
CA PRO A 269 -3.15 3.15 7.23
C PRO A 269 -2.01 3.86 6.52
N ILE A 270 -1.75 3.52 5.24
CA ILE A 270 -0.73 4.17 4.42
C ILE A 270 -1.10 5.64 4.20
N PHE A 271 -2.36 5.94 3.93
CA PHE A 271 -2.85 7.30 3.75
C PHE A 271 -2.78 8.10 5.05
N ALA A 272 -3.21 7.51 6.17
CA ALA A 272 -3.15 8.15 7.47
C ALA A 272 -1.71 8.50 7.87
N SER A 273 -0.77 7.56 7.71
CA SER A 273 0.64 7.81 7.99
C SER A 273 1.23 8.90 7.07
N SER A 274 0.92 8.86 5.77
CA SER A 274 1.44 9.84 4.81
C SER A 274 0.95 11.25 5.09
N ILE A 275 -0.32 11.43 5.46
CA ILE A 275 -0.89 12.75 5.78
C ILE A 275 -0.30 13.32 7.07
N ILE A 276 -0.04 12.49 8.08
CA ILE A 276 0.55 12.96 9.34
C ILE A 276 2.05 13.23 9.16
N LEU A 277 2.75 12.36 8.43
CA LEU A 277 4.18 12.51 8.20
C LEU A 277 4.52 13.74 7.34
N PHE A 278 3.67 14.15 6.42
CA PHE A 278 3.95 15.29 5.54
C PHE A 278 4.11 16.62 6.30
N PRO A 279 3.14 17.09 7.14
CA PRO A 279 3.33 18.29 7.94
C PRO A 279 4.47 18.16 8.97
N ALA A 280 4.61 16.99 9.57
CA ALA A 280 5.65 16.72 10.56
C ALA A 280 7.05 16.80 9.96
N SER A 281 7.24 16.30 8.73
CA SER A 281 8.50 16.40 8.00
C SER A 281 8.79 17.85 7.58
N MET A 282 7.79 18.57 7.08
CA MET A 282 7.95 19.99 6.76
C MET A 282 8.39 20.81 7.97
N ALA A 283 7.78 20.57 9.12
CA ALA A 283 8.13 21.22 10.36
C ALA A 283 9.58 20.89 10.79
N GLY A 284 10.03 19.64 10.58
CA GLY A 284 11.41 19.23 10.83
C GLY A 284 12.44 19.90 9.88
N TRP A 285 12.06 20.09 8.61
CA TRP A 285 12.95 20.68 7.59
C TRP A 285 13.07 22.21 7.68
N PHE A 286 11.97 22.89 7.94
CA PHE A 286 11.92 24.36 7.96
C PHE A 286 11.89 24.97 9.37
N GLY A 287 11.74 24.16 10.42
CA GLY A 287 11.64 24.60 11.81
C GLY A 287 12.98 25.01 12.46
N SER A 288 14.09 24.99 11.73
CA SER A 288 15.41 25.42 12.25
C SER A 288 15.59 26.94 12.37
N GLY A 289 14.66 27.73 11.81
CA GLY A 289 14.69 29.20 11.90
C GLY A 289 14.09 29.71 13.22
N GLU A 290 14.72 30.73 13.83
CA GLU A 290 14.25 31.36 15.08
C GLU A 290 12.81 31.89 15.00
N SER A 291 12.28 32.19 13.82
CA SER A 291 10.94 32.73 13.60
C SER A 291 9.83 31.67 13.49
N MET A 292 10.17 30.36 13.49
CA MET A 292 9.21 29.27 13.25
C MET A 292 9.14 28.23 14.38
N THR A 293 9.28 28.68 15.62
CA THR A 293 9.22 27.83 16.84
C THR A 293 7.92 27.01 16.92
N TRP A 294 6.79 27.57 16.51
CA TRP A 294 5.50 26.89 16.47
C TRP A 294 5.49 25.64 15.58
N LEU A 295 6.26 25.66 14.47
CA LEU A 295 6.40 24.50 13.59
C LEU A 295 7.14 23.35 14.31
N ARG A 296 8.15 23.69 15.12
CA ARG A 296 8.90 22.73 15.90
C ARG A 296 8.02 22.08 16.99
N ASP A 297 7.15 22.86 17.62
CA ASP A 297 6.18 22.36 18.61
C ASP A 297 5.15 21.44 17.96
N VAL A 298 4.69 21.76 16.74
CA VAL A 298 3.83 20.88 15.93
C VAL A 298 4.54 19.59 15.58
N ALA A 299 5.81 19.65 15.14
CA ALA A 299 6.59 18.44 14.83
C ALA A 299 6.78 17.55 16.08
N ALA A 300 7.09 18.15 17.22
CA ALA A 300 7.24 17.43 18.48
C ALA A 300 5.93 16.76 18.92
N THR A 301 4.80 17.45 18.76
CA THR A 301 3.47 16.92 19.10
C THR A 301 3.01 15.81 18.15
N LEU A 302 3.39 15.87 16.87
CA LEU A 302 3.11 14.87 15.84
C LEU A 302 4.17 13.74 15.78
N SER A 303 5.11 13.73 16.71
CA SER A 303 6.11 12.65 16.78
C SER A 303 5.47 11.33 17.23
N PRO A 304 5.92 10.19 16.68
CA PRO A 304 5.49 8.87 17.11
C PRO A 304 5.67 8.69 18.63
N GLY A 305 4.70 8.06 19.27
CA GLY A 305 4.70 7.87 20.72
C GLY A 305 4.01 8.99 21.52
N GLN A 306 3.65 10.11 20.92
CA GLN A 306 2.85 11.14 21.61
C GLN A 306 1.35 10.78 21.61
N PRO A 307 0.62 11.05 22.69
CA PRO A 307 -0.83 10.74 22.77
C PRO A 307 -1.65 11.38 21.66
N VAL A 308 -1.28 12.62 21.27
CA VAL A 308 -1.95 13.36 20.19
C VAL A 308 -1.72 12.68 18.84
N TYR A 309 -0.50 12.22 18.58
CA TYR A 309 -0.18 11.43 17.38
C TYR A 309 -1.05 10.17 17.30
N VAL A 310 -1.11 9.39 18.38
CA VAL A 310 -1.89 8.14 18.43
C VAL A 310 -3.38 8.40 18.16
N LEU A 311 -3.93 9.45 18.76
CA LEU A 311 -5.34 9.82 18.57
C LEU A 311 -5.63 10.30 17.14
N LEU A 312 -4.80 11.18 16.60
CA LEU A 312 -4.95 11.67 15.22
C LEU A 312 -4.78 10.54 14.22
N TYR A 313 -3.83 9.64 14.46
CA TYR A 313 -3.58 8.48 13.59
C TYR A 313 -4.77 7.51 13.59
N ALA A 314 -5.34 7.22 14.76
CA ALA A 314 -6.55 6.39 14.88
C ALA A 314 -7.75 7.03 14.13
N LEU A 315 -7.99 8.32 14.34
CA LEU A 315 -9.05 9.04 13.64
C LEU A 315 -8.84 9.07 12.12
N ALA A 316 -7.61 9.30 11.68
CA ALA A 316 -7.27 9.31 10.26
C ALA A 316 -7.49 7.93 9.62
N ILE A 317 -7.08 6.84 10.28
CA ILE A 317 -7.34 5.48 9.79
C ILE A 317 -8.83 5.23 9.61
N ILE A 318 -9.64 5.55 10.64
CA ILE A 318 -11.10 5.36 10.59
C ILE A 318 -11.70 6.18 9.45
N PHE A 319 -11.34 7.46 9.35
CA PHE A 319 -11.79 8.33 8.27
C PHE A 319 -11.47 7.77 6.89
N PHE A 320 -10.21 7.37 6.66
CA PHE A 320 -9.79 6.83 5.38
C PHE A 320 -10.39 5.46 5.07
N CYS A 321 -10.70 4.64 6.06
CA CYS A 321 -11.43 3.39 5.85
C CYS A 321 -12.82 3.64 5.24
N PHE A 322 -13.59 4.57 5.81
CA PHE A 322 -14.90 4.93 5.26
C PHE A 322 -14.79 5.62 3.91
N PHE A 323 -13.88 6.59 3.80
CA PHE A 323 -13.65 7.34 2.58
C PHE A 323 -13.27 6.41 1.40
N TYR A 324 -12.29 5.54 1.62
CA TYR A 324 -11.80 4.64 0.58
C TYR A 324 -12.83 3.59 0.18
N THR A 325 -13.55 3.03 1.14
CA THR A 325 -14.65 2.09 0.86
C THR A 325 -15.73 2.74 -0.01
N ALA A 326 -16.13 3.97 0.30
CA ALA A 326 -17.10 4.72 -0.50
C ALA A 326 -16.58 5.06 -1.90
N LEU A 327 -15.25 5.25 -2.04
CA LEU A 327 -14.62 5.56 -3.34
C LEU A 327 -14.54 4.34 -4.26
N VAL A 328 -14.23 3.16 -3.69
CA VAL A 328 -13.97 1.93 -4.45
C VAL A 328 -15.24 1.16 -4.76
N PHE A 329 -16.19 1.15 -3.85
CA PHE A 329 -17.41 0.39 -3.99
C PHE A 329 -18.64 1.27 -4.17
N ASN A 330 -19.28 1.16 -5.34
CA ASN A 330 -20.53 1.84 -5.65
C ASN A 330 -21.71 0.88 -5.49
N SER A 331 -22.42 0.98 -4.36
CA SER A 331 -23.57 0.13 -4.03
C SER A 331 -24.69 0.23 -5.07
N LYS A 332 -24.91 1.44 -5.62
CA LYS A 332 -25.97 1.68 -6.62
C LYS A 332 -25.63 1.01 -7.96
N GLU A 333 -24.42 1.19 -8.44
CA GLU A 333 -23.96 0.57 -9.68
C GLU A 333 -23.97 -0.97 -9.58
N THR A 334 -23.57 -1.52 -8.44
CA THR A 334 -23.62 -2.96 -8.17
C THR A 334 -25.07 -3.47 -8.20
N ALA A 335 -26.01 -2.76 -7.57
CA ALA A 335 -27.42 -3.13 -7.57
C ALA A 335 -28.05 -3.05 -8.97
N ASP A 336 -27.67 -2.02 -9.77
CA ASP A 336 -28.12 -1.87 -11.15
C ASP A 336 -27.56 -2.99 -12.05
N ASN A 337 -26.31 -3.38 -11.86
CA ASN A 337 -25.71 -4.50 -12.59
C ASN A 337 -26.36 -5.83 -12.25
N LEU A 338 -26.70 -6.08 -10.97
CA LEU A 338 -27.49 -7.24 -10.54
C LEU A 338 -28.87 -7.24 -11.20
N LYS A 339 -29.55 -6.09 -11.22
CA LYS A 339 -30.85 -5.94 -11.88
C LYS A 339 -30.78 -6.23 -13.36
N LYS A 340 -29.78 -5.69 -14.07
CA LYS A 340 -29.56 -5.93 -15.50
C LYS A 340 -29.26 -7.39 -15.83
N SER A 341 -28.55 -8.10 -14.95
CA SER A 341 -28.26 -9.53 -15.10
C SER A 341 -29.42 -10.46 -14.69
N GLY A 342 -30.56 -9.89 -14.25
CA GLY A 342 -31.69 -10.67 -13.78
C GLY A 342 -31.50 -11.35 -12.43
N ALA A 343 -30.50 -10.86 -11.68
CA ALA A 343 -30.15 -11.35 -10.35
C ALA A 343 -30.86 -10.52 -9.27
N PHE A 344 -31.28 -11.14 -8.20
CA PHE A 344 -31.94 -10.48 -7.08
C PHE A 344 -31.55 -11.11 -5.74
N VAL A 345 -31.58 -10.28 -4.70
CA VAL A 345 -31.38 -10.74 -3.32
C VAL A 345 -32.73 -11.21 -2.79
N PRO A 346 -32.85 -12.45 -2.26
CA PRO A 346 -34.11 -12.96 -1.73
C PRO A 346 -34.73 -12.03 -0.68
N GLY A 347 -36.01 -11.71 -0.86
CA GLY A 347 -36.76 -10.83 0.06
C GLY A 347 -36.56 -9.32 -0.14
N ILE A 348 -35.75 -8.90 -1.13
CA ILE A 348 -35.49 -7.48 -1.39
C ILE A 348 -35.78 -7.13 -2.85
N ARG A 349 -36.49 -6.02 -3.08
CA ARG A 349 -36.80 -5.58 -4.46
C ARG A 349 -35.51 -5.17 -5.19
N PRO A 350 -35.31 -5.63 -6.45
CA PRO A 350 -34.18 -5.22 -7.28
C PRO A 350 -34.15 -3.71 -7.53
N GLY A 351 -32.97 -3.11 -7.49
CA GLY A 351 -32.76 -1.68 -7.69
C GLY A 351 -32.38 -0.94 -6.40
N ASP A 352 -32.98 0.23 -6.13
CA ASP A 352 -32.59 1.11 -5.01
C ASP A 352 -32.67 0.45 -3.62
N GLN A 353 -33.62 -0.46 -3.40
CA GLN A 353 -33.71 -1.17 -2.13
C GLN A 353 -32.54 -2.14 -1.94
N THR A 354 -32.11 -2.80 -3.02
CA THR A 354 -30.92 -3.66 -3.01
C THR A 354 -29.66 -2.81 -2.78
N ALA A 355 -29.57 -1.64 -3.39
CA ALA A 355 -28.47 -0.69 -3.17
C ALA A 355 -28.36 -0.27 -1.70
N ARG A 356 -29.48 0.13 -1.09
CA ARG A 356 -29.52 0.51 0.34
C ARG A 356 -29.17 -0.65 1.28
N TYR A 357 -29.58 -1.86 0.94
CA TYR A 357 -29.25 -3.05 1.72
C TYR A 357 -27.75 -3.37 1.66
N ILE A 358 -27.15 -3.33 0.47
CA ILE A 358 -25.71 -3.53 0.28
C ILE A 358 -24.93 -2.44 1.03
N ASP A 359 -25.35 -1.18 0.90
CA ASP A 359 -24.73 -0.04 1.57
C ASP A 359 -24.74 -0.17 3.10
N LYS A 360 -25.87 -0.59 3.67
CA LYS A 360 -25.99 -0.87 5.11
C LYS A 360 -25.03 -1.97 5.59
N ILE A 361 -24.87 -3.02 4.79
CA ILE A 361 -23.93 -4.11 5.11
C ILE A 361 -22.49 -3.59 5.00
N LEU A 362 -22.17 -2.87 3.93
CA LEU A 362 -20.84 -2.26 3.72
C LEU A 362 -20.45 -1.35 4.87
N THR A 363 -21.31 -0.44 5.27
CA THR A 363 -21.05 0.48 6.39
C THR A 363 -20.71 -0.28 7.68
N ARG A 364 -21.45 -1.36 7.98
CA ARG A 364 -21.15 -2.19 9.15
C ARG A 364 -19.84 -2.96 9.02
N LEU A 365 -19.55 -3.52 7.85
CA LEU A 365 -18.29 -4.22 7.59
C LEU A 365 -17.10 -3.24 7.68
N THR A 366 -17.25 -2.05 7.11
CA THR A 366 -16.22 -1.00 7.16
C THR A 366 -15.95 -0.55 8.59
N LEU A 367 -16.99 -0.43 9.43
CA LEU A 367 -16.81 -0.08 10.86
C LEU A 367 -15.97 -1.15 11.58
N VAL A 368 -16.34 -2.42 11.43
CA VAL A 368 -15.60 -3.54 12.04
C VAL A 368 -14.17 -3.60 11.50
N GLY A 369 -14.01 -3.45 10.17
CA GLY A 369 -12.70 -3.39 9.53
C GLY A 369 -11.84 -2.21 10.02
N ALA A 370 -12.42 -1.03 10.18
CA ALA A 370 -11.73 0.16 10.66
C ALA A 370 -11.24 -0.02 12.12
N ILE A 371 -12.08 -0.56 13.00
CA ILE A 371 -11.70 -0.86 14.38
C ILE A 371 -10.55 -1.88 14.41
N TYR A 372 -10.67 -2.96 13.63
CA TYR A 372 -9.64 -3.98 13.51
C TYR A 372 -8.30 -3.39 13.05
N ILE A 373 -8.29 -2.63 11.93
CA ILE A 373 -7.07 -2.02 11.38
C ILE A 373 -6.45 -1.06 12.40
N THR A 374 -7.28 -0.22 13.04
CA THR A 374 -6.80 0.72 14.06
C THR A 374 -6.13 -0.01 15.22
N LEU A 375 -6.74 -1.08 15.73
CA LEU A 375 -6.15 -1.88 16.80
C LEU A 375 -4.82 -2.51 16.40
N VAL A 376 -4.75 -3.10 15.20
CA VAL A 376 -3.51 -3.72 14.70
C VAL A 376 -2.41 -2.68 14.49
N CYS A 377 -2.74 -1.49 13.97
CA CYS A 377 -1.77 -0.42 13.74
C CYS A 377 -1.28 0.24 15.03
N LEU A 378 -2.13 0.37 16.05
CA LEU A 378 -1.76 1.00 17.31
C LEU A 378 -1.08 0.05 18.30
N LEU A 379 -1.24 -1.27 18.13
CA LEU A 379 -0.68 -2.25 19.05
C LEU A 379 0.83 -2.10 19.23
N PRO A 380 1.66 -1.99 18.18
CA PRO A 380 3.10 -1.78 18.36
C PRO A 380 3.46 -0.41 18.95
N GLU A 381 2.68 0.63 18.68
CA GLU A 381 2.89 1.94 19.30
C GLU A 381 2.76 1.84 20.84
N PHE A 382 1.79 1.08 21.34
CA PHE A 382 1.68 0.81 22.77
C PHE A 382 2.83 -0.03 23.32
N LEU A 383 3.36 -0.98 22.53
CA LEU A 383 4.51 -1.80 22.92
C LEU A 383 5.80 -0.95 23.02
N ILE A 384 6.01 -0.05 22.06
CA ILE A 384 7.14 0.90 22.08
C ILE A 384 7.06 1.81 23.30
N LEU A 385 5.88 2.36 23.61
CA LEU A 385 5.67 3.25 24.76
C LEU A 385 5.91 2.57 26.11
N LYS A 386 5.53 1.29 26.25
CA LYS A 386 5.65 0.58 27.55
C LYS A 386 7.02 -0.08 27.76
N TRP A 387 7.64 -0.62 26.71
CA TRP A 387 8.82 -1.46 26.84
C TRP A 387 10.06 -0.91 26.14
N ASN A 388 10.00 0.29 25.54
CA ASN A 388 11.10 0.90 24.79
C ASN A 388 11.76 -0.08 23.80
N VAL A 389 10.95 -0.95 23.20
CA VAL A 389 11.43 -1.94 22.25
C VAL A 389 11.86 -1.19 21.00
N PRO A 390 13.08 -1.34 20.51
CA PRO A 390 13.54 -0.70 19.28
C PRO A 390 12.92 -1.40 18.05
N PHE A 391 11.61 -1.62 18.09
CA PHE A 391 10.86 -2.23 17.02
C PHE A 391 10.42 -1.14 16.03
N TYR A 392 11.19 -1.00 14.95
CA TYR A 392 10.76 -0.29 13.74
C TYR A 392 9.59 -0.95 13.02
N PHE A 393 9.10 -2.08 13.50
CA PHE A 393 7.92 -2.74 13.00
C PHE A 393 6.67 -2.14 13.63
N GLY A 394 6.29 -0.93 13.17
CA GLY A 394 4.96 -0.38 13.43
C GLY A 394 3.88 -1.34 12.92
N GLY A 395 2.69 -1.29 13.49
CA GLY A 395 1.56 -2.13 13.08
C GLY A 395 1.20 -2.00 11.61
N THR A 396 1.45 -0.83 11.02
CA THR A 396 1.33 -0.60 9.58
C THR A 396 2.24 -1.48 8.76
N SER A 397 3.50 -1.64 9.15
CA SER A 397 4.47 -2.46 8.38
C SER A 397 4.09 -3.92 8.40
N LEU A 398 3.71 -4.46 9.55
CA LEU A 398 3.26 -5.85 9.67
C LEU A 398 2.00 -6.09 8.84
N LEU A 399 1.03 -5.17 8.94
CA LEU A 399 -0.21 -5.25 8.18
C LEU A 399 0.06 -5.17 6.66
N ILE A 400 0.93 -4.27 6.21
CA ILE A 400 1.31 -4.15 4.80
C ILE A 400 2.00 -5.43 4.32
N ILE A 401 2.97 -5.97 5.07
CA ILE A 401 3.66 -7.21 4.70
C ILE A 401 2.66 -8.35 4.51
N VAL A 402 1.78 -8.57 5.48
CA VAL A 402 0.84 -9.69 5.43
C VAL A 402 -0.18 -9.53 4.32
N VAL A 403 -0.81 -8.36 4.21
CA VAL A 403 -1.91 -8.17 3.23
C VAL A 403 -1.39 -8.12 1.81
N VAL A 404 -0.25 -7.45 1.55
CA VAL A 404 0.35 -7.41 0.21
C VAL A 404 0.80 -8.82 -0.22
N ALA A 405 1.40 -9.60 0.70
CA ALA A 405 1.74 -11.00 0.42
C ALA A 405 0.50 -11.84 0.12
N MET A 406 -0.60 -11.67 0.86
CA MET A 406 -1.86 -12.36 0.62
C MET A 406 -2.50 -11.98 -0.72
N ASP A 407 -2.55 -10.68 -1.05
CA ASP A 407 -3.09 -10.21 -2.31
C ASP A 407 -2.25 -10.69 -3.50
N PHE A 408 -0.93 -10.73 -3.36
CA PHE A 408 -0.03 -11.30 -4.35
C PHE A 408 -0.30 -12.80 -4.56
N MET A 409 -0.39 -13.57 -3.48
CA MET A 409 -0.72 -15.01 -3.55
C MET A 409 -2.09 -15.26 -4.18
N ALA A 410 -3.10 -14.47 -3.83
CA ALA A 410 -4.44 -14.57 -4.41
C ALA A 410 -4.44 -14.31 -5.93
N GLN A 411 -3.66 -13.32 -6.39
CA GLN A 411 -3.51 -13.04 -7.83
C GLN A 411 -2.77 -14.15 -8.56
N VAL A 412 -1.71 -14.70 -7.99
CA VAL A 412 -1.01 -15.87 -8.55
C VAL A 412 -1.97 -17.06 -8.67
N GLN A 413 -2.74 -17.34 -7.61
CA GLN A 413 -3.73 -18.43 -7.63
C GLN A 413 -4.82 -18.21 -8.68
N ALA A 414 -5.37 -16.99 -8.78
CA ALA A 414 -6.37 -16.65 -9.79
C ALA A 414 -5.82 -16.84 -11.21
N TYR A 415 -4.59 -16.44 -11.45
CA TYR A 415 -3.92 -16.61 -12.74
C TYR A 415 -3.71 -18.09 -13.08
N VAL A 416 -3.24 -18.91 -12.14
CA VAL A 416 -3.06 -20.36 -12.32
C VAL A 416 -4.40 -21.05 -12.60
N MET A 417 -5.45 -20.71 -11.85
CA MET A 417 -6.78 -21.29 -12.03
C MET A 417 -7.37 -20.92 -13.40
N SER A 418 -7.27 -19.68 -13.86
CA SER A 418 -7.79 -19.27 -15.17
C SER A 418 -7.17 -20.08 -16.31
N HIS A 419 -5.86 -20.33 -16.24
CA HIS A 419 -5.17 -21.16 -17.21
C HIS A 419 -5.53 -22.65 -17.15
N GLN A 420 -5.81 -23.18 -15.97
CA GLN A 420 -6.30 -24.57 -15.83
C GLN A 420 -7.68 -24.73 -16.47
N TYR A 421 -8.60 -23.75 -16.27
CA TYR A 421 -9.92 -23.75 -16.90
C TYR A 421 -9.85 -23.70 -18.43
N GLU A 422 -8.99 -22.84 -19.01
CA GLU A 422 -8.77 -22.81 -20.47
C GLU A 422 -8.28 -24.18 -21.01
N GLY A 423 -7.42 -24.84 -20.26
CA GLY A 423 -6.92 -26.18 -20.62
C GLY A 423 -8.02 -27.24 -20.64
N LEU A 424 -8.96 -27.18 -19.68
CA LEU A 424 -10.10 -28.07 -19.60
C LEU A 424 -11.13 -27.79 -20.71
N LEU A 425 -11.43 -26.53 -21.00
CA LEU A 425 -12.33 -26.12 -22.08
C LEU A 425 -11.80 -26.57 -23.45
N LYS A 426 -10.49 -26.40 -23.70
CA LYS A 426 -9.87 -26.90 -24.94
C LYS A 426 -9.98 -28.43 -25.06
N LYS A 427 -9.78 -29.19 -23.99
CA LYS A 427 -9.96 -30.64 -23.98
C LYS A 427 -11.41 -31.07 -24.19
N ALA A 428 -12.38 -30.35 -23.62
CA ALA A 428 -13.81 -30.61 -23.78
C ALA A 428 -14.27 -30.34 -25.23
N ASN A 429 -13.83 -29.23 -25.83
CA ASN A 429 -14.15 -28.92 -27.23
C ASN A 429 -13.51 -29.91 -28.24
N PHE A 430 -12.33 -30.43 -27.96
CA PHE A 430 -11.71 -31.50 -28.78
C PHE A 430 -12.51 -32.81 -28.73
N LYS A 431 -13.09 -33.17 -27.55
CA LYS A 431 -13.91 -34.36 -27.42
C LYS A 431 -15.24 -34.24 -28.20
N ASN A 432 -15.86 -33.05 -28.15
CA ASN A 432 -17.10 -32.78 -28.88
C ASN A 432 -16.90 -32.70 -30.40
N GLY A 433 -15.72 -32.29 -30.88
CA GLY A 433 -15.38 -32.27 -32.31
C GLY A 433 -15.05 -33.65 -32.90
N LEU A 434 -14.69 -34.62 -32.06
CA LEU A 434 -14.43 -36.03 -32.50
C LEU A 434 -15.70 -36.92 -32.38
N ALA A 435 -16.72 -36.52 -31.62
CA ALA A 435 -17.97 -37.25 -31.48
C ALA A 435 -19.04 -36.86 -32.52
N GLY A 436 -18.74 -35.90 -33.39
CA GLY A 436 -19.61 -35.41 -34.46
C GLY A 436 -19.12 -35.76 -35.88
N ARG A 437 -18.26 -36.81 -36.03
CA ARG A 437 -17.92 -37.42 -37.32
C ARG A 437 -18.32 -38.86 -37.35
#